data_656d3a1cb7c1b1f4ce43e530504c73ce
#
_entry.id   656d3a1cb7c1b1f4ce43e530504c73ce
#
_cell.length_a   1.000
_cell.length_b   1.000
_cell.length_c   1.000
_cell.angle_alpha   90.00
_cell.angle_beta   90.00
_cell.angle_gamma   90.00
#
_symmetry.space_group_name_H-M   'P 1'
#
loop_
_entity.id
_entity.type
_entity.pdbx_description
1 polymer ?
#
loop_
_entity_poly.entity_id
_entity_poly.type
_entity_poly.pdbx_seq_one_letter_code
_entity_poly.pdbx_strand_id
1 'polypeptide(L)'
;MARRKTATVGLIGELSVQIKLAKDPNILVFTPLGGLGPVDIVALNMTTGEYTAYDVKSKNYRKQDYTPSDGYKRKRTGSLIYRGTTKEQKKLKVKIIYATI
;
A
#
# COMPACT_ATOMS: atom_id res chain seq x y z
N MET A 1 16.46 -20.95 4.40
CA MET A 1 16.29 -19.62 3.77
C MET A 1 16.01 -18.58 4.85
N ALA A 2 16.75 -17.51 4.88
CA ALA A 2 16.53 -16.44 5.85
C ALA A 2 15.22 -15.71 5.57
N ARG A 3 14.45 -15.46 6.63
CA ARG A 3 13.20 -14.71 6.53
C ARG A 3 13.51 -13.21 6.38
N ARG A 4 12.92 -12.54 5.42
CA ARG A 4 13.08 -11.09 5.25
C ARG A 4 12.43 -10.35 6.42
N LYS A 5 13.10 -9.32 6.90
CA LYS A 5 12.52 -8.43 7.91
C LYS A 5 11.36 -7.64 7.33
N THR A 6 10.36 -7.35 8.15
CA THR A 6 9.17 -6.57 7.74
C THR A 6 9.54 -5.22 7.12
N ALA A 7 10.55 -4.53 7.69
CA ALA A 7 11.01 -3.26 7.16
C ALA A 7 11.56 -3.39 5.74
N THR A 8 12.29 -4.48 5.45
CA THR A 8 12.83 -4.74 4.11
C THR A 8 11.71 -5.02 3.11
N VAL A 9 10.70 -5.80 3.51
CA VAL A 9 9.53 -6.07 2.67
C VAL A 9 8.78 -4.79 2.35
N GLY A 10 8.59 -3.92 3.33
CA GLY A 10 7.97 -2.61 3.13
C GLY A 10 8.74 -1.74 2.14
N LEU A 11 10.07 -1.69 2.29
CA LEU A 11 10.93 -0.92 1.38
C LEU A 11 10.86 -1.45 -0.06
N ILE A 12 10.90 -2.78 -0.24
CA ILE A 12 10.77 -3.38 -1.56
C ILE A 12 9.43 -2.99 -2.19
N GLY A 13 8.35 -3.03 -1.42
CA GLY A 13 7.03 -2.64 -1.88
C GLY A 13 6.98 -1.19 -2.33
N GLU A 14 7.49 -0.28 -1.52
CA GLU A 14 7.56 1.14 -1.86
C GLU A 14 8.37 1.40 -3.13
N LEU A 15 9.55 0.79 -3.23
CA LEU A 15 10.41 0.93 -4.41
C LEU A 15 9.75 0.38 -5.66
N SER A 16 9.05 -0.76 -5.57
CA SER A 16 8.35 -1.35 -6.71
C SER A 16 7.25 -0.43 -7.24
N VAL A 17 6.51 0.22 -6.35
CA VAL A 17 5.47 1.19 -6.73
C VAL A 17 6.09 2.45 -7.34
N GLN A 18 7.20 2.94 -6.77
CA GLN A 18 7.92 4.09 -7.34
C GLN A 18 8.37 3.82 -8.77
N ILE A 19 8.94 2.64 -9.02
CA ILE A 19 9.37 2.23 -10.36
C ILE A 19 8.18 2.19 -11.31
N LYS A 20 7.08 1.60 -10.89
CA LYS A 20 5.86 1.49 -11.68
C LYS A 20 5.32 2.86 -12.08
N LEU A 21 5.25 3.80 -11.14
CA LEU A 21 4.79 5.15 -11.38
C LEU A 21 5.77 5.93 -12.27
N ALA A 22 7.06 5.78 -12.02
CA ALA A 22 8.12 6.49 -12.75
C ALA A 22 8.23 6.05 -14.21
N LYS A 23 7.69 4.90 -14.59
CA LYS A 23 7.66 4.46 -16.00
C LYS A 23 6.75 5.32 -16.86
N ASP A 24 5.79 6.01 -16.28
CA ASP A 24 4.95 6.96 -17.02
C ASP A 24 5.70 8.30 -17.14
N PRO A 25 6.01 8.76 -18.37
CA PRO A 25 6.76 9.99 -18.55
C PRO A 25 6.02 11.25 -18.08
N ASN A 26 4.71 11.17 -17.85
CA ASN A 26 3.89 12.28 -17.37
C ASN A 26 3.80 12.33 -15.84
N ILE A 27 4.42 11.38 -15.12
CA ILE A 27 4.36 11.29 -13.67
C ILE A 27 5.73 11.60 -13.07
N LEU A 28 5.76 12.57 -12.15
CA LEU A 28 6.90 12.79 -11.26
C LEU A 28 6.59 12.19 -9.90
N VAL A 29 7.55 11.47 -9.34
CA VAL A 29 7.39 10.76 -8.06
C VAL A 29 8.22 11.46 -7.00
N PHE A 30 7.60 11.71 -5.84
CA PHE A 30 8.24 12.32 -4.68
C PHE A 30 8.05 11.41 -3.46
N THR A 31 9.04 11.39 -2.59
CA THR A 31 8.96 10.68 -1.31
C THR A 31 9.21 11.64 -0.16
N PRO A 32 8.53 11.46 0.98
CA PRO A 32 8.78 12.31 2.15
C PRO A 32 10.18 12.12 2.68
N LEU A 33 10.85 13.21 2.97
CA LEU A 33 12.15 13.17 3.62
C LEU A 33 11.98 12.62 5.04
N GLY A 34 12.83 11.66 5.42
CA GLY A 34 12.75 11.01 6.72
C GLY A 34 11.85 9.78 6.76
N GLY A 35 10.99 9.57 5.77
CA GLY A 35 10.16 8.35 5.65
C GLY A 35 9.10 8.17 6.72
N LEU A 36 8.74 9.21 7.46
CA LEU A 36 7.71 9.16 8.51
C LEU A 36 6.44 9.86 8.05
N GLY A 37 5.32 9.41 8.61
CA GLY A 37 4.02 10.03 8.37
C GLY A 37 3.07 9.16 7.56
N PRO A 38 1.85 9.66 7.29
CA PRO A 38 0.78 8.89 6.66
C PRO A 38 0.92 8.73 5.15
N VAL A 39 1.89 9.39 4.54
CA VAL A 39 2.09 9.40 3.08
C VAL A 39 3.45 8.77 2.76
N ASP A 40 3.43 7.75 1.90
CA ASP A 40 4.66 7.08 1.46
C ASP A 40 5.19 7.65 0.15
N ILE A 41 4.30 8.00 -0.78
CA ILE A 41 4.65 8.49 -2.12
C ILE A 41 3.66 9.58 -2.52
N VAL A 42 4.17 10.60 -3.21
CA VAL A 42 3.34 11.58 -3.90
C VAL A 42 3.66 11.54 -5.38
N ALA A 43 2.64 11.42 -6.21
CA ALA A 43 2.76 11.45 -7.65
C ALA A 43 2.15 12.73 -8.20
N LEU A 44 2.90 13.43 -9.04
CA LEU A 44 2.41 14.61 -9.76
C LEU A 44 2.14 14.22 -11.21
N ASN A 45 0.90 14.37 -11.64
CA ASN A 45 0.54 14.24 -13.04
C ASN A 45 0.85 15.58 -13.72
N MET A 46 1.88 15.61 -14.56
CA MET A 46 2.32 16.85 -15.20
C MET A 46 1.35 17.33 -16.29
N THR A 47 0.51 16.45 -16.80
CA THR A 47 -0.51 16.83 -17.78
C THR A 47 -1.66 17.61 -17.15
N THR A 48 -2.10 17.17 -15.98
CA THR A 48 -3.25 17.77 -15.28
C THR A 48 -2.84 18.71 -14.14
N GLY A 49 -1.62 18.61 -13.65
CA GLY A 49 -1.15 19.34 -12.47
C GLY A 49 -1.65 18.77 -11.15
N GLU A 50 -2.30 17.61 -11.16
CA GLU A 50 -2.84 16.99 -9.96
C GLU A 50 -1.79 16.19 -9.21
N TYR A 51 -1.81 16.33 -7.88
CA TYR A 51 -1.00 15.54 -6.97
C TYR A 51 -1.84 14.43 -6.36
N THR A 52 -1.31 13.24 -6.29
CA THR A 52 -1.94 12.11 -5.60
C THR A 52 -1.00 11.56 -4.54
N ALA A 53 -1.48 11.50 -3.30
CA ALA A 53 -0.73 10.92 -2.19
C ALA A 53 -1.11 9.45 -2.02
N TYR A 54 -0.11 8.59 -1.82
CA TYR A 54 -0.31 7.15 -1.67
C TYR A 54 0.30 6.63 -0.37
N ASP A 55 -0.40 5.68 0.23
CA ASP A 55 0.11 4.80 1.27
C ASP A 55 0.31 3.42 0.63
N VAL A 56 1.54 2.94 0.62
CA VAL A 56 1.89 1.66 -0.03
C VAL A 56 1.73 0.53 0.98
N LYS A 57 0.94 -0.47 0.62
CA LYS A 57 0.74 -1.67 1.42
C LYS A 57 1.14 -2.90 0.61
N SER A 58 1.72 -3.89 1.28
CA SER A 58 1.94 -5.20 0.68
C SER A 58 0.62 -5.97 0.66
N LYS A 59 0.43 -6.78 -0.38
CA LYS A 59 -0.72 -7.67 -0.43
C LYS A 59 -0.54 -8.79 0.58
N ASN A 60 -1.51 -8.96 1.47
CA ASN A 60 -1.57 -10.05 2.42
C ASN A 60 -2.87 -10.83 2.23
N TYR A 61 -2.77 -12.14 2.31
CA TYR A 61 -3.90 -13.03 2.12
C TYR A 61 -4.22 -13.75 3.42
N ARG A 62 -5.50 -14.00 3.68
CA ARG A 62 -5.93 -14.73 4.87
C ARG A 62 -5.41 -16.16 4.81
N LYS A 63 -4.79 -16.59 5.90
CA LYS A 63 -4.20 -17.95 6.01
C LYS A 63 -5.16 -18.94 6.66
N GLN A 64 -6.20 -18.44 7.34
CA GLN A 64 -7.14 -19.25 8.09
C GLN A 64 -8.57 -18.87 7.74
N ASP A 65 -9.47 -19.86 7.82
CA ASP A 65 -10.89 -19.63 7.69
C ASP A 65 -11.42 -18.91 8.93
N TYR A 66 -12.47 -18.14 8.74
CA TYR A 66 -13.13 -17.40 9.80
C TYR A 66 -14.21 -18.26 10.46
N THR A 67 -14.15 -18.37 11.80
CA THR A 67 -15.19 -19.02 12.60
C THR A 67 -15.83 -17.98 13.52
N PRO A 68 -16.99 -17.43 13.15
CA PRO A 68 -17.65 -16.45 13.99
C PRO A 68 -18.27 -17.09 15.25
N SER A 69 -18.72 -16.26 16.17
CA SER A 69 -19.31 -16.71 17.44
C SER A 69 -20.56 -17.56 17.29
N ASP A 70 -21.21 -17.54 16.14
CA ASP A 70 -22.37 -18.39 15.83
C ASP A 70 -21.99 -19.85 15.56
N GLY A 71 -20.68 -20.18 15.53
CA GLY A 71 -20.19 -21.53 15.32
C GLY A 71 -20.08 -21.99 13.87
N TYR A 72 -20.54 -21.19 12.93
CA TYR A 72 -20.44 -21.54 11.51
C TYR A 72 -19.11 -21.06 10.93
N LYS A 73 -18.32 -22.02 10.49
CA LYS A 73 -17.03 -21.72 9.85
C LYS A 73 -17.24 -21.11 8.48
N ARG A 74 -16.65 -19.95 8.25
CA ARG A 74 -16.68 -19.26 6.96
C ARG A 74 -15.32 -19.34 6.29
N LYS A 75 -15.30 -19.82 5.05
CA LYS A 75 -14.08 -19.98 4.30
C LYS A 75 -13.54 -18.61 3.85
N ARG A 76 -12.37 -18.25 4.36
CA ARG A 76 -11.68 -16.99 4.02
C ARG A 76 -10.22 -17.17 3.63
N THR A 77 -9.72 -18.42 3.68
CA THR A 77 -8.36 -18.74 3.28
C THR A 77 -8.11 -18.30 1.84
N GLY A 78 -7.03 -17.59 1.59
CA GLY A 78 -6.70 -17.06 0.28
C GLY A 78 -7.36 -15.73 -0.06
N SER A 79 -8.28 -15.22 0.76
CA SER A 79 -8.88 -13.90 0.56
C SER A 79 -7.88 -12.79 0.84
N LEU A 80 -7.84 -11.78 -0.01
CA LEU A 80 -7.00 -10.59 0.19
C LEU A 80 -7.44 -9.85 1.44
N ILE A 81 -6.48 -9.53 2.31
CA ILE A 81 -6.72 -8.68 3.47
C ILE A 81 -6.65 -7.23 3.01
N TYR A 82 -7.80 -6.55 2.99
CA TYR A 82 -7.88 -5.14 2.67
C TYR A 82 -7.60 -4.30 3.90
N ARG A 83 -6.80 -3.25 3.72
CA ARG A 83 -6.49 -2.28 4.76
C ARG A 83 -7.15 -0.95 4.43
N GLY A 84 -7.97 -0.45 5.35
CA GLY A 84 -8.60 0.86 5.18
C GLY A 84 -7.63 2.00 5.47
N THR A 85 -7.98 3.19 5.00
CA THR A 85 -7.27 4.41 5.36
C THR A 85 -7.58 4.82 6.79
N THR A 86 -6.59 5.39 7.48
CA THR A 86 -6.80 6.00 8.80
C THR A 86 -7.60 7.30 8.67
N LYS A 87 -8.09 7.84 9.80
CA LYS A 87 -8.75 9.15 9.83
C LYS A 87 -7.87 10.25 9.24
N GLU A 88 -6.59 10.26 9.61
CA GLU A 88 -5.63 11.24 9.13
C GLU A 88 -5.42 11.12 7.63
N GLN A 89 -5.29 9.90 7.12
CA GLN A 89 -5.13 9.64 5.69
C GLN A 89 -6.37 10.09 4.89
N LYS A 90 -7.56 9.85 5.41
CA LYS A 90 -8.81 10.33 4.77
C LYS A 90 -8.84 11.85 4.69
N LYS A 91 -8.45 12.54 5.76
CA LYS A 91 -8.37 13.99 5.81
C LYS A 91 -7.39 14.53 4.76
N LEU A 92 -6.27 13.86 4.57
CA LEU A 92 -5.23 14.25 3.61
C LEU A 92 -5.46 13.69 2.20
N LYS A 93 -6.58 12.99 1.98
CA LYS A 93 -6.93 12.37 0.70
C LYS A 93 -5.88 11.36 0.20
N VAL A 94 -5.31 10.61 1.12
CA VAL A 94 -4.33 9.57 0.80
C VAL A 94 -5.04 8.33 0.27
N LYS A 95 -4.54 7.79 -0.84
CA LYS A 95 -5.04 6.55 -1.44
C LYS A 95 -4.12 5.40 -1.07
N ILE A 96 -4.69 4.22 -0.87
CA ILE A 96 -3.91 3.00 -0.66
C ILE A 96 -3.60 2.38 -2.01
N ILE A 97 -2.33 2.07 -2.22
CA ILE A 97 -1.86 1.32 -3.38
C ILE A 97 -1.16 0.06 -2.90
N TYR A 98 -1.52 -1.09 -3.47
CA TYR A 98 -0.93 -2.36 -3.10
C TYR A 98 0.27 -2.66 -3.98
N ALA A 99 1.40 -2.95 -3.34
CA ALA A 99 2.61 -3.36 -4.04
C ALA A 99 2.46 -4.80 -4.53
N THR A 100 2.87 -5.04 -5.77
CA THR A 100 3.00 -6.39 -6.33
C THR A 100 4.48 -6.76 -6.28
N ILE A 101 4.80 -7.71 -5.43
CA ILE A 101 6.19 -8.14 -5.21
C ILE A 101 6.34 -9.58 -5.67
#